data_342dcdd4a6841f530a0299e9a431e1b4
#
_entry.id   342dcdd4a6841f530a0299e9a431e1b4
#
_cell.length_a   1.000
_cell.length_b   1.000
_cell.length_c   1.000
_cell.angle_alpha   90.00
_cell.angle_beta   90.00
_cell.angle_gamma   90.00
#
_symmetry.space_group_name_H-M   'P 1'
#
loop_
_entity.id
_entity.type
_entity.pdbx_description
1 polymer ?
#
loop_
_entity_poly.entity_id
_entity_poly.type
_entity_poly.pdbx_seq_one_letter_code
_entity_poly.pdbx_strand_id
1 'polypeptide(L)'
;MPFLPKAAQYMLLSALGFSLMSLFVKLSADLGIPVMEILAARALVSLVLSFVTLKASGIPLLGTNKWLLTLRGFVGFLALSLGYYAVTHLPLAMATILQFLNPAFTAVLGFFILKEAVNAGTFSCIVLSICGALAITAPSLIGSMSDIQVETFSLVAIAFGIGGALCSGFAYVIVKKLSKKEHPLVIVFYFPLIALPASVPFFWDEFVIPDLKGFIYLVLVGCFTQVGQVHMTKGMQLESASKATAYLYMQVVFATILGVIFLN
;
A
#
# COMPACT_ATOMS: atom_id res chain seq x y z
N MET A 1 -4.76 9.91 22.57
CA MET A 1 -5.95 10.58 21.98
C MET A 1 -7.20 9.86 22.46
N PRO A 2 -7.84 10.30 23.55
CA PRO A 2 -8.99 9.58 24.14
C PRO A 2 -10.30 9.70 23.37
N PHE A 3 -10.37 10.54 22.35
CA PHE A 3 -11.62 10.84 21.62
C PHE A 3 -11.84 10.02 20.33
N LEU A 4 -10.85 9.29 19.84
CA LEU A 4 -10.99 8.51 18.61
C LEU A 4 -11.16 7.01 18.91
N PRO A 5 -12.06 6.30 18.18
CA PRO A 5 -12.17 4.84 18.26
C PRO A 5 -10.81 4.17 18.01
N LYS A 6 -10.52 3.07 18.70
CA LYS A 6 -9.24 2.33 18.55
C LYS A 6 -8.95 1.96 17.09
N ALA A 7 -9.98 1.59 16.33
CA ALA A 7 -9.84 1.29 14.90
C ALA A 7 -9.29 2.49 14.12
N ALA A 8 -9.86 3.70 14.34
CA ALA A 8 -9.40 4.91 13.70
C ALA A 8 -7.95 5.26 14.07
N GLN A 9 -7.56 5.07 15.34
CA GLN A 9 -6.18 5.28 15.79
C GLN A 9 -5.21 4.36 15.04
N TYR A 10 -5.54 3.06 14.93
CA TYR A 10 -4.71 2.13 14.15
C TYR A 10 -4.64 2.50 12.67
N MET A 11 -5.76 2.90 12.07
CA MET A 11 -5.75 3.27 10.64
C MET A 11 -5.00 4.57 10.38
N LEU A 12 -5.06 5.56 11.27
CA LEU A 12 -4.26 6.79 11.15
C LEU A 12 -2.77 6.51 11.32
N LEU A 13 -2.38 5.65 12.28
CA LEU A 13 -0.99 5.21 12.43
C LEU A 13 -0.51 4.43 11.19
N SER A 14 -1.39 3.63 10.59
CA SER A 14 -1.10 2.96 9.32
C SER A 14 -0.86 3.96 8.19
N ALA A 15 -1.75 4.95 8.05
CA ALA A 15 -1.62 5.99 7.02
C ALA A 15 -0.32 6.80 7.19
N LEU A 16 0.03 7.17 8.43
CA LEU A 16 1.29 7.84 8.72
C LEU A 16 2.50 6.94 8.41
N GLY A 17 2.46 5.66 8.79
CA GLY A 17 3.52 4.70 8.48
C GLY A 17 3.74 4.57 6.97
N PHE A 18 2.68 4.44 6.19
CA PHE A 18 2.79 4.38 4.73
C PHE A 18 3.25 5.70 4.10
N SER A 19 2.90 6.85 4.69
CA SER A 19 3.39 8.15 4.20
C SER A 19 4.89 8.32 4.44
N LEU A 20 5.39 7.94 5.62
CA LEU A 20 6.81 7.92 5.92
C LEU A 20 7.56 6.91 5.02
N MET A 21 6.99 5.72 4.81
CA MET A 21 7.52 4.77 3.84
C MET A 21 7.66 5.42 2.46
N SER A 22 6.63 6.10 1.96
CA SER A 22 6.64 6.74 0.64
C SER A 22 7.70 7.85 0.54
N LEU A 23 7.90 8.61 1.61
CA LEU A 23 8.98 9.60 1.70
C LEU A 23 10.36 8.94 1.49
N PHE A 24 10.66 7.87 2.24
CA PHE A 24 11.95 7.19 2.13
C PHE A 24 12.10 6.43 0.82
N VAL A 25 11.02 5.93 0.21
CA VAL A 25 11.02 5.40 -1.15
C VAL A 25 11.49 6.47 -2.13
N LYS A 26 10.92 7.69 -2.04
CA LYS A 26 11.33 8.82 -2.90
C LYS A 26 12.79 9.18 -2.70
N LEU A 27 13.22 9.35 -1.45
CA LEU A 27 14.61 9.66 -1.11
C LEU A 27 15.59 8.57 -1.57
N SER A 28 15.19 7.29 -1.55
CA SER A 28 16.01 6.19 -2.09
C SER A 28 16.09 6.25 -3.61
N ALA A 29 14.98 6.53 -4.29
CA ALA A 29 14.95 6.67 -5.74
C ALA A 29 15.79 7.86 -6.23
N ASP A 30 15.80 8.97 -5.49
CA ASP A 30 16.65 10.14 -5.78
C ASP A 30 18.15 9.85 -5.64
N LEU A 31 18.54 8.79 -4.92
CA LEU A 31 19.92 8.26 -4.87
C LEU A 31 20.23 7.29 -6.03
N GLY A 32 19.30 7.10 -6.98
CA GLY A 32 19.47 6.21 -8.13
C GLY A 32 19.23 4.74 -7.83
N ILE A 33 18.65 4.39 -6.67
CA ILE A 33 18.33 2.99 -6.34
C ILE A 33 17.09 2.57 -7.14
N PRO A 34 17.17 1.47 -7.93
CA PRO A 34 16.04 0.96 -8.70
C PRO A 34 14.85 0.64 -7.82
N VAL A 35 13.68 0.96 -8.30
CA VAL A 35 12.47 0.86 -7.48
C VAL A 35 12.10 -0.59 -7.14
N MET A 36 12.45 -1.56 -8.00
CA MET A 36 12.26 -2.98 -7.70
C MET A 36 13.21 -3.47 -6.61
N GLU A 37 14.41 -2.89 -6.52
CA GLU A 37 15.34 -3.13 -5.42
C GLU A 37 14.81 -2.55 -4.11
N ILE A 38 14.26 -1.33 -4.12
CA ILE A 38 13.59 -0.73 -2.96
C ILE A 38 12.44 -1.63 -2.49
N LEU A 39 11.67 -2.20 -3.42
CA LEU A 39 10.58 -3.13 -3.11
C LEU A 39 11.09 -4.42 -2.46
N ALA A 40 12.18 -4.99 -2.99
CA ALA A 40 12.80 -6.19 -2.44
C ALA A 40 13.39 -5.92 -1.04
N ALA A 41 14.10 -4.82 -0.85
CA ALA A 41 14.65 -4.41 0.44
C ALA A 41 13.55 -4.20 1.48
N ARG A 42 12.46 -3.51 1.10
CA ARG A 42 11.26 -3.37 1.92
C ARG A 42 10.68 -4.73 2.33
N ALA A 43 10.56 -5.66 1.39
CA ALA A 43 10.04 -6.99 1.66
C ALA A 43 10.98 -7.76 2.60
N LEU A 44 12.31 -7.69 2.38
CA LEU A 44 13.31 -8.33 3.24
C LEU A 44 13.24 -7.83 4.68
N VAL A 45 13.27 -6.52 4.89
CA VAL A 45 13.21 -5.91 6.23
C VAL A 45 11.89 -6.26 6.92
N SER A 46 10.75 -6.15 6.21
CA SER A 46 9.43 -6.51 6.75
C SER A 46 9.35 -8.01 7.10
N LEU A 47 9.96 -8.88 6.30
CA LEU A 47 10.03 -10.32 6.56
C LEU A 47 10.81 -10.60 7.85
N VAL A 48 12.01 -10.01 7.99
CA VAL A 48 12.86 -10.18 9.17
C VAL A 48 12.15 -9.66 10.42
N LEU A 49 11.58 -8.45 10.37
CA LEU A 49 10.87 -7.87 11.51
C LEU A 49 9.64 -8.71 11.91
N SER A 50 8.87 -9.19 10.93
CA SER A 50 7.73 -10.07 11.20
C SER A 50 8.19 -11.40 11.81
N PHE A 51 9.23 -12.01 11.26
CA PHE A 51 9.78 -13.27 11.76
C PHE A 51 10.27 -13.14 13.20
N VAL A 52 11.10 -12.14 13.49
CA VAL A 52 11.63 -11.89 14.84
C VAL A 52 10.50 -11.64 15.83
N THR A 53 9.52 -10.80 15.44
CA THR A 53 8.40 -10.46 16.33
C THR A 53 7.50 -11.67 16.60
N LEU A 54 7.21 -12.50 15.58
CA LEU A 54 6.43 -13.73 15.74
C LEU A 54 7.12 -14.72 16.65
N LYS A 55 8.42 -14.94 16.45
CA LYS A 55 9.24 -15.83 17.31
C LYS A 55 9.31 -15.34 18.75
N ALA A 56 9.59 -14.05 18.96
CA ALA A 56 9.65 -13.45 20.29
C ALA A 56 8.31 -13.51 21.04
N SER A 57 7.20 -13.46 20.31
CA SER A 57 5.85 -13.55 20.87
C SER A 57 5.33 -14.97 21.01
N GLY A 58 6.07 -16.00 20.62
CA GLY A 58 5.63 -17.40 20.65
C GLY A 58 4.46 -17.71 19.70
N ILE A 59 4.24 -16.89 18.67
CA ILE A 59 3.13 -17.06 17.74
C ILE A 59 3.57 -17.96 16.57
N PRO A 60 2.75 -18.98 16.20
CA PRO A 60 3.06 -19.84 15.07
C PRO A 60 3.22 -19.06 13.76
N LEU A 61 4.30 -19.31 13.00
CA LEU A 61 4.61 -18.59 11.76
C LEU A 61 3.58 -18.81 10.63
N LEU A 62 3.06 -20.03 10.52
CA LEU A 62 2.31 -20.46 9.34
C LEU A 62 0.80 -20.25 9.43
N GLY A 63 0.27 -19.80 10.58
CA GLY A 63 -1.16 -19.60 10.75
C GLY A 63 -2.02 -20.85 10.51
N THR A 64 -3.34 -20.69 10.52
CA THR A 64 -4.28 -21.80 10.34
C THR A 64 -4.77 -21.95 8.90
N ASN A 65 -5.07 -20.84 8.23
CA ASN A 65 -5.55 -20.84 6.85
C ASN A 65 -4.45 -20.47 5.84
N LYS A 66 -3.55 -21.44 5.61
CA LYS A 66 -2.37 -21.25 4.74
C LYS A 66 -2.74 -20.83 3.31
N TRP A 67 -3.81 -21.41 2.76
CA TRP A 67 -4.26 -21.07 1.41
C TRP A 67 -4.65 -19.60 1.27
N LEU A 68 -5.48 -19.09 2.18
CA LEU A 68 -5.94 -17.72 2.12
C LEU A 68 -4.81 -16.72 2.45
N LEU A 69 -3.86 -17.11 3.33
CA LEU A 69 -2.65 -16.36 3.62
C LEU A 69 -1.74 -16.26 2.40
N THR A 70 -1.52 -17.37 1.68
CA THR A 70 -0.74 -17.39 0.43
C THR A 70 -1.43 -16.57 -0.66
N LEU A 71 -2.75 -16.73 -0.82
CA LEU A 71 -3.53 -15.95 -1.77
C LEU A 71 -3.40 -14.44 -1.49
N ARG A 72 -3.46 -14.03 -0.21
CA ARG A 72 -3.23 -12.63 0.20
C ARG A 72 -1.85 -12.14 -0.22
N GLY A 73 -0.82 -12.94 -0.03
CA GLY A 73 0.55 -12.60 -0.43
C GLY A 73 0.68 -12.44 -1.94
N PHE A 74 0.16 -13.40 -2.70
CA PHE A 74 0.20 -13.38 -4.16
C PHE A 74 -0.60 -12.21 -4.76
N VAL A 75 -1.84 -12.01 -4.32
CA VAL A 75 -2.68 -10.90 -4.79
C VAL A 75 -2.06 -9.55 -4.42
N GLY A 76 -1.46 -9.44 -3.23
CA GLY A 76 -0.75 -8.23 -2.84
C GLY A 76 0.50 -7.95 -3.69
N PHE A 77 1.25 -8.99 -4.05
CA PHE A 77 2.38 -8.86 -4.98
C PHE A 77 1.91 -8.45 -6.39
N LEU A 78 0.87 -9.10 -6.90
CA LEU A 78 0.28 -8.76 -8.20
C LEU A 78 -0.21 -7.30 -8.23
N ALA A 79 -0.87 -6.85 -7.16
CA ALA A 79 -1.34 -5.47 -7.02
C ALA A 79 -0.18 -4.46 -7.13
N LEU A 80 0.94 -4.75 -6.46
CA LEU A 80 2.13 -3.91 -6.55
C LEU A 80 2.76 -3.93 -7.94
N SER A 81 2.93 -5.09 -8.56
CA SER A 81 3.52 -5.24 -9.88
C SER A 81 2.71 -4.48 -10.95
N LEU A 82 1.39 -4.60 -10.92
CA LEU A 82 0.50 -3.87 -11.82
C LEU A 82 0.53 -2.35 -11.57
N GLY A 83 0.51 -1.95 -10.29
CA GLY A 83 0.64 -0.55 -9.91
C GLY A 83 1.97 0.05 -10.34
N TYR A 84 3.03 -0.72 -10.25
CA TYR A 84 4.37 -0.34 -10.70
C TYR A 84 4.42 -0.09 -12.20
N TYR A 85 3.88 -1.01 -12.99
CA TYR A 85 3.78 -0.83 -14.44
C TYR A 85 3.01 0.46 -14.78
N ALA A 86 1.93 0.74 -14.07
CA ALA A 86 1.19 1.98 -14.27
C ALA A 86 2.02 3.22 -13.96
N VAL A 87 2.77 3.23 -12.84
CA VAL A 87 3.63 4.36 -12.45
C VAL A 87 4.76 4.61 -13.44
N THR A 88 5.30 3.56 -14.08
CA THR A 88 6.40 3.71 -15.05
C THR A 88 5.93 4.13 -16.45
N HIS A 89 4.64 3.95 -16.79
CA HIS A 89 4.12 4.20 -18.13
C HIS A 89 3.02 5.29 -18.19
N LEU A 90 2.63 5.85 -17.05
CA LEU A 90 1.67 6.94 -16.96
C LEU A 90 2.27 8.12 -16.18
N PRO A 91 1.77 9.35 -16.41
CA PRO A 91 2.08 10.46 -15.53
C PRO A 91 1.78 10.10 -14.07
N LEU A 92 2.69 10.45 -13.16
CA LEU A 92 2.62 10.07 -11.74
C LEU A 92 1.28 10.42 -11.10
N ALA A 93 0.73 11.59 -11.43
CA ALA A 93 -0.58 12.02 -10.95
C ALA A 93 -1.69 11.06 -11.38
N MET A 94 -1.70 10.63 -12.65
CA MET A 94 -2.70 9.70 -13.18
C MET A 94 -2.58 8.31 -12.54
N ALA A 95 -1.37 7.77 -12.43
CA ALA A 95 -1.12 6.50 -11.77
C ALA A 95 -1.57 6.54 -10.28
N THR A 96 -1.32 7.65 -9.61
CA THR A 96 -1.72 7.87 -8.21
C THR A 96 -3.24 7.89 -8.05
N ILE A 97 -3.96 8.59 -8.95
CA ILE A 97 -5.44 8.63 -8.94
C ILE A 97 -6.01 7.23 -9.14
N LEU A 98 -5.48 6.46 -10.11
CA LEU A 98 -5.92 5.08 -10.33
C LEU A 98 -5.71 4.22 -9.07
N GLN A 99 -4.59 4.40 -8.37
CA GLN A 99 -4.33 3.67 -7.14
C GLN A 99 -5.29 4.03 -6.00
N PHE A 100 -5.77 5.29 -5.94
CA PHE A 100 -6.78 5.71 -4.96
C PHE A 100 -8.19 5.14 -5.22
N LEU A 101 -8.41 4.39 -6.28
CA LEU A 101 -9.63 3.61 -6.46
C LEU A 101 -9.69 2.37 -5.55
N ASN A 102 -8.58 1.97 -4.92
CA ASN A 102 -8.54 0.75 -4.11
C ASN A 102 -9.54 0.71 -2.94
N PRO A 103 -9.87 1.79 -2.19
CA PRO A 103 -10.91 1.73 -1.17
C PRO A 103 -12.32 1.59 -1.76
N ALA A 104 -12.57 2.14 -2.96
CA ALA A 104 -13.84 1.94 -3.65
C ALA A 104 -14.01 0.46 -4.05
N PHE A 105 -12.98 -0.15 -4.65
CA PHE A 105 -12.98 -1.59 -4.93
C PHE A 105 -13.08 -2.43 -3.66
N THR A 106 -12.43 -2.02 -2.57
CA THR A 106 -12.56 -2.71 -1.27
C THR A 106 -14.00 -2.70 -0.77
N ALA A 107 -14.70 -1.57 -0.91
CA ALA A 107 -16.09 -1.45 -0.50
C ALA A 107 -17.02 -2.35 -1.36
N VAL A 108 -16.85 -2.32 -2.68
CA VAL A 108 -17.62 -3.17 -3.60
C VAL A 108 -17.37 -4.67 -3.32
N LEU A 109 -16.10 -5.07 -3.27
CA LEU A 109 -15.73 -6.47 -3.00
C LEU A 109 -16.12 -6.90 -1.57
N GLY A 110 -16.02 -6.00 -0.59
CA GLY A 110 -16.46 -6.24 0.79
C GLY A 110 -17.96 -6.49 0.88
N PHE A 111 -18.76 -5.74 0.13
CA PHE A 111 -20.20 -5.98 0.03
C PHE A 111 -20.51 -7.40 -0.52
N PHE A 112 -19.90 -7.80 -1.64
CA PHE A 112 -20.18 -9.10 -2.25
C PHE A 112 -19.57 -10.29 -1.48
N ILE A 113 -18.31 -10.17 -1.01
CA ILE A 113 -17.54 -11.30 -0.45
C ILE A 113 -17.75 -11.43 1.06
N LEU A 114 -17.74 -10.30 1.79
CA LEU A 114 -17.86 -10.28 3.25
C LEU A 114 -19.31 -10.03 3.72
N LYS A 115 -20.21 -9.66 2.78
CA LYS A 115 -21.58 -9.23 3.06
C LYS A 115 -21.62 -8.04 4.02
N GLU A 116 -20.63 -7.17 3.95
CA GLU A 116 -20.56 -5.93 4.74
C GLU A 116 -21.46 -4.87 4.10
N ALA A 117 -22.37 -4.29 4.88
CA ALA A 117 -23.19 -3.19 4.40
C ALA A 117 -22.33 -1.92 4.26
N VAL A 118 -22.39 -1.29 3.08
CA VAL A 118 -21.82 0.03 2.87
C VAL A 118 -22.90 1.06 3.22
N ASN A 119 -22.77 1.69 4.36
CA ASN A 119 -23.72 2.74 4.76
C ASN A 119 -23.45 4.03 3.99
N ALA A 120 -24.45 4.94 3.94
CA ALA A 120 -24.37 6.20 3.22
C ALA A 120 -23.18 7.07 3.69
N GLY A 121 -22.85 7.03 4.99
CA GLY A 121 -21.70 7.77 5.53
C GLY A 121 -20.36 7.24 4.98
N THR A 122 -20.17 5.92 4.92
CA THR A 122 -18.96 5.32 4.33
C THR A 122 -18.86 5.63 2.83
N PHE A 123 -19.98 5.54 2.11
CA PHE A 123 -20.03 5.91 0.69
C PHE A 123 -19.65 7.37 0.47
N SER A 124 -20.24 8.28 1.24
CA SER A 124 -19.91 9.72 1.18
C SER A 124 -18.43 9.99 1.51
N CYS A 125 -17.89 9.32 2.52
CA CYS A 125 -16.45 9.43 2.85
C CYS A 125 -15.56 8.97 1.70
N ILE A 126 -15.88 7.86 1.03
CA ILE A 126 -15.12 7.37 -0.12
C ILE A 126 -15.16 8.38 -1.27
N VAL A 127 -16.37 8.86 -1.63
CA VAL A 127 -16.54 9.84 -2.71
C VAL A 127 -15.78 11.14 -2.38
N LEU A 128 -15.96 11.67 -1.17
CA LEU A 128 -15.29 12.90 -0.74
C LEU A 128 -13.76 12.76 -0.74
N SER A 129 -13.26 11.60 -0.32
CA SER A 129 -11.82 11.30 -0.31
C SER A 129 -11.24 11.18 -1.72
N ILE A 130 -11.98 10.56 -2.66
CA ILE A 130 -11.59 10.52 -4.08
C ILE A 130 -11.57 11.94 -4.65
N CYS A 131 -12.62 12.75 -4.39
CA CYS A 131 -12.65 14.15 -4.81
C CYS A 131 -11.49 14.96 -4.23
N GLY A 132 -11.16 14.76 -2.96
CA GLY A 132 -10.02 15.41 -2.31
C GLY A 132 -8.68 14.99 -2.91
N ALA A 133 -8.48 13.69 -3.19
CA ALA A 133 -7.29 13.20 -3.87
C ALA A 133 -7.16 13.77 -5.29
N LEU A 134 -8.26 13.83 -6.04
CA LEU A 134 -8.32 14.47 -7.36
C LEU A 134 -7.99 15.97 -7.28
N ALA A 135 -8.52 16.69 -6.30
CA ALA A 135 -8.25 18.12 -6.13
C ALA A 135 -6.76 18.41 -5.83
N ILE A 136 -6.10 17.56 -5.03
CA ILE A 136 -4.67 17.69 -4.72
C ILE A 136 -3.81 17.35 -5.95
N THR A 137 -4.22 16.37 -6.76
CA THR A 137 -3.46 15.94 -7.94
C THR A 137 -3.82 16.69 -9.21
N ALA A 138 -4.95 17.40 -9.25
CA ALA A 138 -5.42 18.14 -10.42
C ALA A 138 -4.40 19.16 -10.99
N PRO A 139 -3.68 19.95 -10.17
CA PRO A 139 -2.67 20.88 -10.69
C PRO A 139 -1.57 20.18 -11.50
N SER A 140 -1.08 19.05 -11.01
CA SER A 140 -0.05 18.27 -11.71
C SER A 140 -0.59 17.56 -12.96
N LEU A 141 -1.88 17.17 -12.97
CA LEU A 141 -2.54 16.63 -14.15
C LEU A 141 -2.68 17.69 -15.24
N ILE A 142 -3.17 18.89 -14.89
CA ILE A 142 -3.36 19.99 -15.83
C ILE A 142 -2.01 20.45 -16.37
N GLY A 143 -0.98 20.61 -15.53
CA GLY A 143 0.36 20.95 -15.95
C GLY A 143 0.96 19.91 -16.90
N SER A 144 0.83 18.64 -16.59
CA SER A 144 1.29 17.56 -17.47
C SER A 144 0.52 17.49 -18.79
N MET A 145 -0.76 17.86 -18.80
CA MET A 145 -1.59 17.86 -20.03
C MET A 145 -1.31 19.08 -20.91
N SER A 146 -0.86 20.21 -20.38
CA SER A 146 -0.50 21.40 -21.15
C SER A 146 0.84 21.25 -21.90
N ASP A 147 1.76 20.42 -21.39
CA ASP A 147 3.06 20.14 -22.03
C ASP A 147 3.02 18.91 -22.95
N ILE A 148 1.94 18.16 -22.97
CA ILE A 148 1.80 16.94 -23.76
C ILE A 148 1.12 17.29 -25.09
N GLN A 149 1.89 17.32 -26.18
CA GLN A 149 1.37 16.89 -27.49
C GLN A 149 0.66 15.55 -27.22
N VAL A 150 -0.59 15.42 -27.64
CA VAL A 150 -1.51 14.31 -27.39
C VAL A 150 -0.80 12.96 -27.62
N GLU A 151 0.04 12.54 -26.70
CA GLU A 151 0.50 11.15 -26.64
C GLU A 151 -0.69 10.34 -26.13
N THR A 152 -1.18 9.47 -27.00
CA THR A 152 -2.21 8.48 -26.65
C THR A 152 -1.70 7.66 -25.48
N PHE A 153 -2.20 7.95 -24.27
CA PHE A 153 -1.85 7.16 -23.08
C PHE A 153 -2.08 5.68 -23.36
N SER A 154 -1.11 4.86 -23.01
CA SER A 154 -1.23 3.43 -23.20
C SER A 154 -2.45 2.89 -22.44
N LEU A 155 -3.47 2.45 -23.17
CA LEU A 155 -4.66 1.81 -22.59
C LEU A 155 -4.28 0.61 -21.71
N VAL A 156 -3.18 -0.06 -22.07
CA VAL A 156 -2.62 -1.17 -21.27
C VAL A 156 -2.15 -0.68 -19.90
N ALA A 157 -1.46 0.47 -19.85
CA ALA A 157 -0.99 1.03 -18.57
C ALA A 157 -2.16 1.50 -17.69
N ILE A 158 -3.20 2.07 -18.27
CA ILE A 158 -4.44 2.43 -17.56
C ILE A 158 -5.12 1.16 -17.01
N ALA A 159 -5.27 0.13 -17.85
CA ALA A 159 -5.87 -1.15 -17.44
C ALA A 159 -5.07 -1.81 -16.29
N PHE A 160 -3.75 -1.74 -16.33
CA PHE A 160 -2.88 -2.25 -15.26
C PHE A 160 -3.01 -1.41 -13.99
N GLY A 161 -3.13 -0.09 -14.08
CA GLY A 161 -3.40 0.78 -12.92
C GLY A 161 -4.73 0.43 -12.22
N ILE A 162 -5.80 0.27 -13.01
CA ILE A 162 -7.12 -0.15 -12.49
C ILE A 162 -7.04 -1.58 -11.94
N GLY A 163 -6.39 -2.51 -12.64
CA GLY A 163 -6.17 -3.89 -12.19
C GLY A 163 -5.39 -3.95 -10.88
N GLY A 164 -4.35 -3.12 -10.73
CA GLY A 164 -3.58 -2.98 -9.49
C GLY A 164 -4.43 -2.50 -8.32
N ALA A 165 -5.27 -1.48 -8.55
CA ALA A 165 -6.20 -0.98 -7.53
C ALA A 165 -7.26 -2.04 -7.14
N LEU A 166 -7.78 -2.78 -8.11
CA LEU A 166 -8.72 -3.89 -7.88
C LEU A 166 -8.08 -5.01 -7.06
N CYS A 167 -6.87 -5.45 -7.44
CA CYS A 167 -6.10 -6.44 -6.69
C CYS A 167 -5.78 -5.96 -5.27
N SER A 168 -5.45 -4.69 -5.09
CA SER A 168 -5.26 -4.09 -3.76
C SER A 168 -6.54 -4.17 -2.92
N GLY A 169 -7.68 -3.80 -3.48
CA GLY A 169 -8.99 -3.92 -2.83
C GLY A 169 -9.31 -5.36 -2.44
N PHE A 170 -9.03 -6.32 -3.33
CA PHE A 170 -9.22 -7.74 -3.04
C PHE A 170 -8.29 -8.23 -1.93
N ALA A 171 -7.02 -7.80 -1.94
CA ALA A 171 -6.07 -8.11 -0.86
C ALA A 171 -6.58 -7.60 0.50
N TYR A 172 -7.16 -6.40 0.57
CA TYR A 172 -7.73 -5.85 1.80
C TYR A 172 -8.96 -6.64 2.29
N VAL A 173 -9.82 -7.09 1.38
CA VAL A 173 -10.95 -7.99 1.70
C VAL A 173 -10.44 -9.32 2.27
N ILE A 174 -9.39 -9.90 1.68
CA ILE A 174 -8.75 -11.11 2.22
C ILE A 174 -8.16 -10.85 3.60
N VAL A 175 -7.45 -9.72 3.82
CA VAL A 175 -6.93 -9.31 5.13
C VAL A 175 -8.07 -9.23 6.14
N LYS A 176 -9.18 -8.59 5.80
CA LYS A 176 -10.37 -8.51 6.68
C LYS A 176 -10.93 -9.89 7.02
N LYS A 177 -11.01 -10.80 6.05
CA LYS A 177 -11.48 -12.17 6.27
C LYS A 177 -10.53 -12.96 7.18
N LEU A 178 -9.23 -12.83 6.96
CA LEU A 178 -8.18 -13.46 7.77
C LEU A 178 -8.12 -12.89 9.19
N SER A 179 -8.30 -11.59 9.34
CA SER A 179 -8.18 -10.89 10.63
C SER A 179 -9.16 -11.36 11.70
N LYS A 180 -10.20 -12.10 11.32
CA LYS A 180 -11.15 -12.72 12.24
C LYS A 180 -10.59 -13.96 12.96
N LYS A 181 -9.57 -14.63 12.39
CA LYS A 181 -9.05 -15.92 12.88
C LYS A 181 -7.54 -15.95 13.05
N GLU A 182 -6.84 -15.11 12.30
CA GLU A 182 -5.38 -15.10 12.26
C GLU A 182 -4.81 -13.90 13.04
N HIS A 183 -3.64 -14.09 13.62
CA HIS A 183 -2.94 -13.00 14.26
C HIS A 183 -2.45 -11.97 13.21
N PRO A 184 -2.53 -10.65 13.45
CA PRO A 184 -2.12 -9.62 12.48
C PRO A 184 -0.71 -9.80 11.93
N LEU A 185 0.24 -10.16 12.78
CA LEU A 185 1.63 -10.39 12.36
C LEU A 185 1.77 -11.57 11.39
N VAL A 186 0.96 -12.62 11.52
CA VAL A 186 0.95 -13.76 10.59
C VAL A 186 0.45 -13.32 9.22
N ILE A 187 -0.61 -12.51 9.17
CA ILE A 187 -1.16 -11.99 7.92
C ILE A 187 -0.12 -11.10 7.20
N VAL A 188 0.59 -10.26 7.97
CA VAL A 188 1.62 -9.37 7.43
C VAL A 188 2.84 -10.15 6.94
N PHE A 189 3.23 -11.22 7.64
CA PHE A 189 4.39 -12.06 7.32
C PHE A 189 4.30 -12.74 5.94
N TYR A 190 3.11 -13.18 5.53
CA TYR A 190 2.96 -13.90 4.25
C TYR A 190 3.17 -13.02 3.02
N PHE A 191 2.93 -11.72 3.12
CA PHE A 191 3.15 -10.84 1.98
C PHE A 191 4.63 -10.75 1.59
N PRO A 192 5.57 -10.36 2.47
CA PRO A 192 6.98 -10.30 2.11
C PRO A 192 7.57 -11.69 1.83
N LEU A 193 7.03 -12.76 2.44
CA LEU A 193 7.44 -14.14 2.16
C LEU A 193 7.25 -14.51 0.69
N ILE A 194 6.23 -13.97 0.03
CA ILE A 194 5.96 -14.22 -1.39
C ILE A 194 6.57 -13.11 -2.25
N ALA A 195 6.44 -11.86 -1.84
CA ALA A 195 6.89 -10.72 -2.63
C ALA A 195 8.42 -10.70 -2.82
N LEU A 196 9.19 -11.08 -1.79
CA LEU A 196 10.65 -11.09 -1.87
C LEU A 196 11.18 -12.02 -2.97
N PRO A 197 10.90 -13.33 -2.97
CA PRO A 197 11.39 -14.21 -4.03
C PRO A 197 10.78 -13.88 -5.40
N ALA A 198 9.56 -13.36 -5.44
CA ALA A 198 8.93 -12.99 -6.71
C ALA A 198 9.48 -11.69 -7.30
N SER A 199 10.05 -10.79 -6.49
CA SER A 199 10.65 -9.54 -6.98
C SER A 199 12.08 -9.70 -7.52
N VAL A 200 12.84 -10.68 -7.02
CA VAL A 200 14.26 -10.88 -7.38
C VAL A 200 14.52 -10.93 -8.89
N PRO A 201 13.74 -11.65 -9.71
CA PRO A 201 14.00 -11.71 -11.15
C PRO A 201 13.87 -10.36 -11.88
N PHE A 202 13.16 -9.40 -11.29
CA PHE A 202 12.89 -8.10 -11.94
C PHE A 202 13.96 -7.04 -11.70
N PHE A 203 14.89 -7.25 -10.77
CA PHE A 203 15.96 -6.27 -10.48
C PHE A 203 17.36 -6.85 -10.58
N TRP A 204 17.50 -8.14 -10.92
CA TRP A 204 18.77 -8.84 -10.91
C TRP A 204 19.83 -8.18 -11.81
N ASP A 205 19.42 -7.68 -12.97
CA ASP A 205 20.31 -7.05 -13.95
C ASP A 205 20.59 -5.56 -13.67
N GLU A 206 19.79 -4.92 -12.83
CA GLU A 206 19.87 -3.49 -12.50
C GLU A 206 20.31 -3.24 -11.05
N PHE A 207 20.78 -4.27 -10.36
CA PHE A 207 21.12 -4.18 -8.94
C PHE A 207 22.24 -3.15 -8.68
N VAL A 208 21.99 -2.23 -7.75
CA VAL A 208 22.92 -1.19 -7.33
C VAL A 208 23.28 -1.40 -5.86
N ILE A 209 24.57 -1.50 -5.53
CA ILE A 209 24.98 -1.56 -4.11
C ILE A 209 24.78 -0.19 -3.49
N PRO A 210 23.83 -0.01 -2.53
CA PRO A 210 23.56 1.28 -1.92
C PRO A 210 24.74 1.72 -1.04
N ASP A 211 24.99 3.02 -1.00
CA ASP A 211 25.86 3.63 0.01
C ASP A 211 25.22 3.52 1.41
N LEU A 212 25.94 3.96 2.45
CA LEU A 212 25.43 3.93 3.83
C LEU A 212 24.10 4.68 3.99
N LYS A 213 23.93 5.81 3.30
CA LYS A 213 22.71 6.62 3.33
C LYS A 213 21.55 5.89 2.66
N GLY A 214 21.78 5.33 1.47
CA GLY A 214 20.80 4.51 0.77
C GLY A 214 20.40 3.28 1.56
N PHE A 215 21.36 2.59 2.19
CA PHE A 215 21.07 1.46 3.06
C PHE A 215 20.16 1.83 4.23
N ILE A 216 20.44 2.94 4.92
CA ILE A 216 19.59 3.44 6.01
C ILE A 216 18.18 3.73 5.50
N TYR A 217 18.05 4.37 4.33
CA TYR A 217 16.74 4.67 3.75
C TYR A 217 15.96 3.39 3.42
N LEU A 218 16.60 2.37 2.84
CA LEU A 218 15.98 1.09 2.56
C LEU A 218 15.48 0.38 3.83
N VAL A 219 16.26 0.43 4.90
CA VAL A 219 15.84 -0.11 6.21
C VAL A 219 14.61 0.66 6.74
N LEU A 220 14.61 1.99 6.65
CA LEU A 220 13.49 2.83 7.09
C LEU A 220 12.23 2.57 6.26
N VAL A 221 12.36 2.37 4.94
CA VAL A 221 11.25 1.94 4.07
C VAL A 221 10.61 0.67 4.62
N GLY A 222 11.40 -0.35 4.95
CA GLY A 222 10.90 -1.61 5.49
C GLY A 222 10.27 -1.47 6.87
N CYS A 223 10.89 -0.70 7.78
CA CYS A 223 10.37 -0.45 9.12
C CYS A 223 9.01 0.26 9.08
N PHE A 224 8.89 1.34 8.30
CA PHE A 224 7.63 2.07 8.16
C PHE A 224 6.56 1.28 7.41
N THR A 225 6.95 0.43 6.44
CA THR A 225 6.05 -0.55 5.84
C THR A 225 5.48 -1.49 6.90
N GLN A 226 6.32 -2.03 7.77
CA GLN A 226 5.90 -2.94 8.83
C GLN A 226 4.91 -2.27 9.79
N VAL A 227 5.21 -1.05 10.22
CA VAL A 227 4.30 -0.24 11.04
C VAL A 227 2.96 -0.06 10.33
N GLY A 228 2.98 0.38 9.07
CA GLY A 228 1.78 0.60 8.26
C GLY A 228 0.92 -0.67 8.14
N GLN A 229 1.52 -1.78 7.74
CA GLN A 229 0.84 -3.06 7.52
C GLN A 229 0.24 -3.66 8.80
N VAL A 230 1.00 -3.64 9.91
CA VAL A 230 0.52 -4.20 11.19
C VAL A 230 -0.66 -3.38 11.72
N HIS A 231 -0.56 -2.04 11.69
CA HIS A 231 -1.64 -1.17 12.19
C HIS A 231 -2.87 -1.23 11.28
N MET A 232 -2.70 -1.29 9.96
CA MET A 232 -3.79 -1.52 9.01
C MET A 232 -4.54 -2.83 9.33
N THR A 233 -3.81 -3.92 9.54
CA THR A 233 -4.41 -5.21 9.84
C THR A 233 -5.16 -5.19 11.17
N LYS A 234 -4.59 -4.54 12.21
CA LYS A 234 -5.27 -4.32 13.50
C LYS A 234 -6.52 -3.44 13.36
N GLY A 235 -6.47 -2.40 12.56
CA GLY A 235 -7.62 -1.55 12.28
C GLY A 235 -8.75 -2.32 11.58
N MET A 236 -8.40 -3.16 10.61
CA MET A 236 -9.35 -4.04 9.92
C MET A 236 -9.94 -5.15 10.80
N GLN A 237 -9.31 -5.51 11.92
CA GLN A 237 -9.92 -6.41 12.90
C GLN A 237 -11.12 -5.77 13.59
N LEU A 238 -11.06 -4.47 13.83
CA LEU A 238 -12.02 -3.74 14.66
C LEU A 238 -13.13 -3.05 13.86
N GLU A 239 -12.95 -2.88 12.55
CA GLU A 239 -13.88 -2.11 11.70
C GLU A 239 -14.14 -2.84 10.38
N SER A 240 -15.20 -2.50 9.64
CA SER A 240 -15.46 -3.03 8.29
C SER A 240 -14.32 -2.70 7.32
N ALA A 241 -14.11 -3.53 6.30
CA ALA A 241 -13.04 -3.32 5.34
C ALA A 241 -13.18 -1.97 4.61
N SER A 242 -14.38 -1.63 4.19
CA SER A 242 -14.67 -0.38 3.49
C SER A 242 -14.42 0.86 4.33
N LYS A 243 -14.83 0.84 5.62
CA LYS A 243 -14.62 1.96 6.52
C LYS A 243 -13.15 2.08 6.94
N ALA A 244 -12.48 0.95 7.19
CA ALA A 244 -11.06 0.93 7.51
C ALA A 244 -10.23 1.51 6.36
N THR A 245 -10.44 1.06 5.11
CA THR A 245 -9.68 1.56 3.96
C THR A 245 -9.97 3.02 3.62
N ALA A 246 -11.14 3.56 3.96
CA ALA A 246 -11.42 4.99 3.80
C ALA A 246 -10.45 5.87 4.63
N TYR A 247 -10.01 5.42 5.81
CA TYR A 247 -9.00 6.16 6.58
C TYR A 247 -7.62 6.21 5.88
N LEU A 248 -7.31 5.29 4.96
CA LEU A 248 -6.03 5.31 4.25
C LEU A 248 -5.88 6.52 3.33
N TYR A 249 -6.96 7.21 2.97
CA TYR A 249 -6.86 8.49 2.25
C TYR A 249 -6.11 9.57 3.06
N MET A 250 -6.07 9.46 4.39
CA MET A 250 -5.24 10.34 5.23
C MET A 250 -3.74 10.23 4.91
N GLN A 251 -3.33 9.14 4.25
CA GLN A 251 -1.97 9.01 3.72
C GLN A 251 -1.61 10.15 2.75
N VAL A 252 -2.58 10.61 1.94
CA VAL A 252 -2.35 11.73 1.02
C VAL A 252 -2.01 13.00 1.79
N VAL A 253 -2.79 13.29 2.85
CA VAL A 253 -2.57 14.48 3.69
C VAL A 253 -1.20 14.41 4.35
N PHE A 254 -0.87 13.27 4.97
CA PHE A 254 0.43 13.11 5.61
C PHE A 254 1.59 13.16 4.60
N ALA A 255 1.43 12.52 3.43
CA ALA A 255 2.45 12.55 2.37
C ALA A 255 2.68 13.95 1.83
N THR A 256 1.61 14.76 1.66
CA THR A 256 1.73 16.16 1.23
C THR A 256 2.47 16.99 2.27
N ILE A 257 2.13 16.86 3.56
CA ILE A 257 2.83 17.57 4.65
C ILE A 257 4.30 17.18 4.68
N LEU A 258 4.60 15.88 4.63
CA LEU A 258 5.98 15.39 4.63
C LEU A 258 6.74 15.84 3.37
N GLY A 259 6.09 15.87 2.21
CA GLY A 259 6.65 16.36 0.97
C GLY A 259 7.09 17.82 1.09
N VAL A 260 6.23 18.67 1.60
CA VAL A 260 6.55 20.11 1.81
C VAL A 260 7.69 20.31 2.82
N ILE A 261 7.80 19.46 3.85
CA ILE A 261 8.83 19.61 4.90
C ILE A 261 10.19 19.07 4.44
N PHE A 262 10.22 17.96 3.69
CA PHE A 262 11.45 17.20 3.45
C PHE A 262 11.93 17.18 1.99
N LEU A 263 11.08 17.55 1.03
CA LEU A 263 11.41 17.46 -0.41
C LEU A 263 11.43 18.82 -1.11
N ASN A 264 11.19 19.93 -0.37
CA ASN A 264 11.35 21.31 -0.87
C ASN A 264 12.75 21.85 -0.55
#